data_81ebfa6f8dc0d15dc2631fd2d10b4bcb
#
_entry.id   81ebfa6f8dc0d15dc2631fd2d10b4bcb
#
_cell.length_a   1.000
_cell.length_b   1.000
_cell.length_c   1.000
_cell.angle_alpha   90.00
_cell.angle_beta   90.00
_cell.angle_gamma   90.00
#
_symmetry.space_group_name_H-M   'P 1'
#
loop_
_entity.id
_entity.type
_entity.pdbx_description
1 polymer ?
#
loop_
_entity_poly.entity_id
_entity_poly.type
_entity_poly.pdbx_seq_one_letter_code
_entity_poly.pdbx_strand_id
1 'polypeptide(L)'
;MFDRDGPVLGVDPGLSQCGYGVVRRHGRGLAAVACGVLRTDPADPLPERLATLEADLDDFVREVRPCALAVERVLFQANVRTAISVGQASGLALAVAARAGVPVTHYSPNEVKLAIAANGAAGKSQVQAMVTRVLRLSEQPPPDAADALALAVCHLWRTPLRESVARAVAATGDHRS
;
A
#
# COMPACT_ATOMS: atom_id res chain seq x y z
N MET A 1 -1.36 4.24 20.70
CA MET A 1 -1.57 5.48 19.93
C MET A 1 -0.51 5.49 18.85
N PHE A 2 -0.90 5.28 17.60
CA PHE A 2 0.08 5.28 16.50
C PHE A 2 0.59 6.70 16.26
N ASP A 3 1.90 6.81 16.06
CA ASP A 3 2.54 8.06 15.67
C ASP A 3 2.04 8.45 14.27
N ARG A 4 1.37 9.59 14.14
CA ARG A 4 0.84 10.06 12.84
C ARG A 4 1.94 10.35 11.82
N ASP A 5 3.16 10.52 12.29
CA ASP A 5 4.35 10.73 11.48
C ASP A 5 5.15 9.43 11.23
N GLY A 6 4.62 8.29 11.66
CA GLY A 6 5.20 6.98 11.48
C GLY A 6 5.28 6.53 10.01
N PRO A 7 5.93 5.40 9.76
CA PRO A 7 6.03 4.84 8.41
C PRO A 7 4.66 4.38 7.89
N VAL A 8 4.46 4.49 6.58
CA VAL A 8 3.31 3.95 5.87
C VAL A 8 3.73 2.66 5.17
N LEU A 9 2.95 1.61 5.37
CA LEU A 9 3.09 0.34 4.68
C LEU A 9 2.17 0.32 3.44
N GLY A 10 2.75 0.19 2.26
CA GLY A 10 2.03 -0.14 1.04
C GLY A 10 2.03 -1.64 0.82
N VAL A 11 0.91 -2.20 0.41
CA VAL A 11 0.77 -3.62 0.08
C VAL A 11 0.10 -3.76 -1.29
N ASP A 12 0.79 -4.45 -2.19
CA ASP A 12 0.24 -4.93 -3.47
C ASP A 12 -0.11 -6.41 -3.31
N PRO A 13 -1.41 -6.73 -3.09
CA PRO A 13 -1.79 -8.06 -2.65
C PRO A 13 -1.76 -9.09 -3.77
N GLY A 14 -1.03 -10.17 -3.55
CA GLY A 14 -1.00 -11.35 -4.40
C GLY A 14 -0.70 -12.60 -3.57
N LEU A 15 -1.37 -13.72 -3.86
CA LEU A 15 -1.18 -14.95 -3.08
C LEU A 15 0.19 -15.59 -3.30
N SER A 16 0.70 -15.61 -4.52
CA SER A 16 2.03 -16.18 -4.82
C SER A 16 3.16 -15.16 -4.62
N GLN A 17 2.87 -13.89 -4.85
CA GLN A 17 3.78 -12.77 -4.70
C GLN A 17 2.99 -11.60 -4.15
N CYS A 18 3.29 -11.21 -2.92
CA CYS A 18 2.69 -10.07 -2.25
C CYS A 18 3.75 -8.99 -2.09
N GLY A 19 3.63 -7.91 -2.84
CA GLY A 19 4.55 -6.78 -2.75
C GLY A 19 4.34 -6.00 -1.45
N TYR A 20 5.44 -5.58 -0.82
CA TYR A 20 5.39 -4.64 0.29
C TYR A 20 6.38 -3.51 0.11
N GLY A 21 6.02 -2.34 0.59
CA GLY A 21 6.87 -1.15 0.56
C GLY A 21 6.59 -0.24 1.74
N VAL A 22 7.63 0.09 2.49
CA VAL A 22 7.56 0.96 3.66
C VAL A 22 8.21 2.29 3.36
N VAL A 23 7.45 3.36 3.50
CA VAL A 23 7.91 4.72 3.23
C VAL A 23 7.60 5.62 4.42
N ARG A 24 8.53 6.49 4.77
CA ARG A 24 8.34 7.53 5.79
C ARG A 24 8.67 8.91 5.26
N ARG A 25 8.19 9.94 5.96
CA ARG A 25 8.66 11.31 5.74
C ARG A 25 10.11 11.44 6.19
N HIS A 26 10.91 12.16 5.41
CA HIS A 26 12.32 12.44 5.74
C HIS A 26 12.68 13.84 5.28
N GLY A 27 12.83 14.75 6.22
CA GLY A 27 13.00 16.17 5.92
C GLY A 27 11.83 16.72 5.08
N ARG A 28 12.15 17.29 3.92
CA ARG A 28 11.14 17.79 2.95
C ARG A 28 10.71 16.74 1.92
N GLY A 29 11.22 15.51 2.03
CA GLY A 29 10.97 14.45 1.07
C GLY A 29 10.43 13.18 1.72
N LEU A 30 10.59 12.07 0.99
CA LEU A 30 10.24 10.73 1.41
C LEU A 30 11.48 9.84 1.34
N ALA A 31 11.54 8.83 2.21
CA ALA A 31 12.56 7.78 2.19
C ALA A 31 11.91 6.41 2.29
N ALA A 32 12.39 5.47 1.48
CA ALA A 32 12.07 4.06 1.66
C ALA A 32 12.80 3.53 2.91
N VAL A 33 12.08 2.76 3.70
CA VAL A 33 12.61 2.07 4.89
C VAL A 33 12.89 0.60 4.55
N ALA A 34 11.94 -0.03 3.86
CA ALA A 34 12.04 -1.41 3.39
C ALA A 34 11.14 -1.61 2.17
N CYS A 35 11.48 -2.55 1.32
CA CYS A 35 10.60 -3.06 0.28
C CYS A 35 10.99 -4.47 -0.15
N GLY A 36 10.06 -5.21 -0.68
CA GLY A 36 10.29 -6.57 -1.15
C GLY A 36 9.01 -7.28 -1.55
N VAL A 37 9.11 -8.60 -1.66
CA VAL A 37 8.01 -9.47 -2.07
C VAL A 37 7.96 -10.67 -1.13
N LEU A 38 6.86 -10.85 -0.42
CA LEU A 38 6.52 -12.08 0.30
C LEU A 38 6.07 -13.12 -0.73
N ARG A 39 6.52 -14.36 -0.57
CA ARG A 39 6.26 -15.43 -1.53
C ARG A 39 5.71 -16.66 -0.84
N THR A 40 4.71 -17.27 -1.49
CA THR A 40 4.24 -18.61 -1.12
C THR A 40 4.46 -19.58 -2.28
N ASP A 41 4.73 -20.84 -1.98
CA ASP A 41 4.92 -21.85 -3.03
C ASP A 41 3.57 -22.21 -3.69
N PRO A 42 3.42 -22.05 -5.01
CA PRO A 42 2.21 -22.49 -5.72
C PRO A 42 1.92 -23.99 -5.62
N ALA A 43 2.91 -24.83 -5.29
CA ALA A 43 2.73 -26.25 -5.10
C ALA A 43 2.06 -26.60 -3.75
N ASP A 44 2.11 -25.70 -2.77
CA ASP A 44 1.49 -25.91 -1.47
C ASP A 44 -0.04 -25.79 -1.53
N PRO A 45 -0.77 -26.49 -0.65
CA PRO A 45 -2.20 -26.33 -0.50
C PRO A 45 -2.60 -24.89 -0.17
N LEU A 46 -3.72 -24.42 -0.71
CA LEU A 46 -4.19 -23.05 -0.51
C LEU A 46 -4.26 -22.60 0.97
N PRO A 47 -4.78 -23.44 1.92
CA PRO A 47 -4.83 -23.02 3.33
C PRO A 47 -3.45 -22.76 3.93
N GLU A 48 -2.45 -23.56 3.57
CA GLU A 48 -1.07 -23.41 4.04
C GLU A 48 -0.43 -22.15 3.50
N ARG A 49 -0.64 -21.85 2.22
CA ARG A 49 -0.18 -20.61 1.60
C ARG A 49 -0.79 -19.37 2.25
N LEU A 50 -2.09 -19.42 2.56
CA LEU A 50 -2.76 -18.32 3.24
C LEU A 50 -2.21 -18.13 4.66
N ALA A 51 -1.97 -19.22 5.39
CA ALA A 51 -1.40 -19.16 6.73
C ALA A 51 0.03 -18.59 6.72
N THR A 52 0.87 -19.01 5.76
CA THR A 52 2.23 -18.48 5.58
C THR A 52 2.19 -16.98 5.30
N LEU A 53 1.37 -16.54 4.34
CA LEU A 53 1.27 -15.13 3.99
C LEU A 53 0.74 -14.29 5.17
N GLU A 54 -0.24 -14.82 5.93
CA GLU A 54 -0.76 -14.14 7.10
C GLU A 54 0.33 -13.96 8.19
N ALA A 55 1.09 -15.02 8.47
CA ALA A 55 2.17 -14.98 9.47
C ALA A 55 3.24 -13.96 9.07
N ASP A 56 3.71 -13.99 7.82
CA ASP A 56 4.71 -13.06 7.30
C ASP A 56 4.23 -11.60 7.38
N LEU A 57 2.97 -11.34 7.02
CA LEU A 57 2.38 -10.00 7.12
C LEU A 57 2.24 -9.54 8.57
N ASP A 58 1.83 -10.42 9.48
CA ASP A 58 1.64 -10.10 10.89
C ASP A 58 2.98 -9.76 11.57
N ASP A 59 4.01 -10.58 11.33
CA ASP A 59 5.37 -10.33 11.84
C ASP A 59 5.92 -9.02 11.27
N PHE A 60 5.73 -8.77 9.99
CA PHE A 60 6.19 -7.55 9.35
C PHE A 60 5.49 -6.30 9.88
N VAL A 61 4.17 -6.34 10.09
CA VAL A 61 3.42 -5.22 10.68
C VAL A 61 3.85 -4.96 12.13
N ARG A 62 4.15 -6.02 12.91
CA ARG A 62 4.67 -5.88 14.29
C ARG A 62 6.05 -5.25 14.33
N GLU A 63 6.91 -5.60 13.39
CA GLU A 63 8.27 -5.06 13.29
C GLU A 63 8.25 -3.59 12.86
N VAL A 64 7.55 -3.28 11.77
CA VAL A 64 7.51 -1.95 11.15
C VAL A 64 6.68 -0.97 11.96
N ARG A 65 5.61 -1.42 12.61
CA ARG A 65 4.62 -0.59 13.34
C ARG A 65 4.12 0.58 12.50
N PRO A 66 3.56 0.33 11.31
CA PRO A 66 3.15 1.40 10.43
C PRO A 66 2.01 2.23 11.02
N CYS A 67 1.99 3.53 10.73
CA CYS A 67 0.90 4.43 11.12
C CYS A 67 -0.34 4.29 10.22
N ALA A 68 -0.17 3.73 9.02
CA ALA A 68 -1.24 3.44 8.07
C ALA A 68 -0.82 2.32 7.11
N LEU A 69 -1.82 1.57 6.63
CA LEU A 69 -1.71 0.61 5.53
C LEU A 69 -2.37 1.22 4.28
N ALA A 70 -1.63 1.31 3.19
CA ALA A 70 -2.13 1.65 1.86
C ALA A 70 -2.19 0.39 1.00
N VAL A 71 -3.37 0.02 0.52
CA VAL A 71 -3.58 -1.21 -0.25
C VAL A 71 -4.27 -0.91 -1.58
N GLU A 72 -3.93 -1.67 -2.63
CA GLU A 72 -4.62 -1.54 -3.90
C GLU A 72 -6.07 -2.02 -3.79
N ARG A 73 -6.99 -1.26 -4.38
CA ARG A 73 -8.40 -1.68 -4.46
C ARG A 73 -8.51 -2.80 -5.48
N VAL A 74 -8.97 -3.96 -5.03
CA VAL A 74 -9.26 -5.09 -5.92
C VAL A 74 -10.40 -4.69 -6.86
N LEU A 75 -10.08 -4.56 -8.14
CA LEU A 75 -11.06 -4.34 -9.21
C LEU A 75 -11.23 -5.66 -9.97
N PHE A 76 -12.47 -6.09 -10.17
CA PHE A 76 -12.76 -7.26 -10.98
C PHE A 76 -12.32 -7.00 -12.42
N GLN A 77 -11.24 -7.65 -12.82
CA GLN A 77 -10.80 -7.72 -14.22
C GLN A 77 -11.00 -9.14 -14.74
N ALA A 78 -10.90 -9.33 -16.06
CA ALA A 78 -11.35 -10.47 -16.86
C ALA A 78 -11.04 -11.90 -16.34
N ASN A 79 -10.17 -12.10 -15.36
CA ASN A 79 -9.81 -13.42 -14.83
C ASN A 79 -10.28 -13.59 -13.37
N VAL A 80 -11.39 -14.35 -13.22
CA VAL A 80 -12.00 -14.64 -11.90
C VAL A 80 -11.04 -15.35 -10.95
N ARG A 81 -10.22 -16.29 -11.42
CA ARG A 81 -9.26 -17.04 -10.59
C ARG A 81 -8.23 -16.10 -9.97
N THR A 82 -7.69 -15.18 -10.76
CA THR A 82 -6.73 -14.18 -10.28
C THR A 82 -7.41 -13.23 -9.28
N ALA A 83 -8.64 -12.78 -9.57
CA ALA A 83 -9.39 -11.91 -8.67
C ALA A 83 -9.65 -12.56 -7.31
N ILE A 84 -9.97 -13.86 -7.27
CA ILE A 84 -10.15 -14.60 -6.01
C ILE A 84 -8.84 -14.64 -5.22
N SER A 85 -7.72 -15.00 -5.83
CA SER A 85 -6.42 -15.09 -5.16
C SER A 85 -5.96 -13.73 -4.60
N VAL A 86 -6.13 -12.66 -5.39
CA VAL A 86 -5.83 -11.29 -4.96
C VAL A 86 -6.76 -10.86 -3.82
N GLY A 87 -8.05 -11.18 -3.91
CA GLY A 87 -9.03 -10.90 -2.85
C GLY A 87 -8.70 -11.60 -1.53
N GLN A 88 -8.25 -12.87 -1.58
CA GLN A 88 -7.81 -13.63 -0.41
C GLN A 88 -6.58 -12.97 0.24
N ALA A 89 -5.55 -12.66 -0.53
CA ALA A 89 -4.35 -11.99 -0.03
C ALA A 89 -4.66 -10.59 0.53
N SER A 90 -5.51 -9.83 -0.16
CA SER A 90 -5.99 -8.53 0.32
C SER A 90 -6.72 -8.67 1.66
N GLY A 91 -7.62 -9.65 1.79
CA GLY A 91 -8.34 -9.92 3.03
C GLY A 91 -7.42 -10.20 4.21
N LEU A 92 -6.33 -10.95 4.02
CA LEU A 92 -5.33 -11.18 5.06
C LEU A 92 -4.64 -9.88 5.48
N ALA A 93 -4.20 -9.05 4.53
CA ALA A 93 -3.56 -7.77 4.85
C ALA A 93 -4.50 -6.84 5.65
N LEU A 94 -5.80 -6.81 5.28
CA LEU A 94 -6.81 -6.04 6.01
C LEU A 94 -7.04 -6.57 7.43
N ALA A 95 -7.11 -7.90 7.59
CA ALA A 95 -7.31 -8.54 8.89
C ALA A 95 -6.13 -8.30 9.83
N VAL A 96 -4.90 -8.45 9.32
CA VAL A 96 -3.66 -8.17 10.06
C VAL A 96 -3.62 -6.71 10.51
N ALA A 97 -3.88 -5.76 9.60
CA ALA A 97 -3.92 -4.34 9.93
C ALA A 97 -4.97 -4.03 10.99
N ALA A 98 -6.19 -4.61 10.88
CA ALA A 98 -7.27 -4.41 11.84
C ALA A 98 -6.91 -4.93 13.24
N ARG A 99 -6.31 -6.14 13.34
CA ARG A 99 -5.82 -6.69 14.62
C ARG A 99 -4.74 -5.83 15.25
N ALA A 100 -3.87 -5.27 14.44
CA ALA A 100 -2.82 -4.35 14.89
C ALA A 100 -3.34 -2.93 15.20
N GLY A 101 -4.60 -2.61 14.88
CA GLY A 101 -5.18 -1.27 15.03
C GLY A 101 -4.67 -0.26 14.01
N VAL A 102 -4.06 -0.73 12.91
CA VAL A 102 -3.53 0.12 11.83
C VAL A 102 -4.65 0.54 10.88
N PRO A 103 -4.89 1.85 10.68
CA PRO A 103 -5.90 2.32 9.74
C PRO A 103 -5.54 1.97 8.30
N VAL A 104 -6.55 1.54 7.53
CA VAL A 104 -6.37 1.10 6.13
C VAL A 104 -6.99 2.11 5.16
N THR A 105 -6.29 2.40 4.07
CA THR A 105 -6.78 3.21 2.95
C THR A 105 -6.60 2.46 1.64
N HIS A 106 -7.69 2.34 0.87
CA HIS A 106 -7.67 1.74 -0.47
C HIS A 106 -7.41 2.79 -1.55
N TYR A 107 -6.58 2.43 -2.51
CA TYR A 107 -6.29 3.23 -3.70
C TYR A 107 -6.60 2.45 -4.97
N SER A 108 -7.23 3.10 -5.95
CA SER A 108 -7.33 2.54 -7.29
C SER A 108 -6.01 2.69 -8.05
N PRO A 109 -5.73 1.84 -9.05
CA PRO A 109 -4.54 1.99 -9.90
C PRO A 109 -4.41 3.38 -10.52
N ASN A 110 -5.54 3.98 -10.92
CA ASN A 110 -5.55 5.31 -11.50
C ASN A 110 -5.17 6.41 -10.50
N GLU A 111 -5.61 6.29 -9.24
CA GLU A 111 -5.21 7.22 -8.17
C GLU A 111 -3.71 7.18 -7.92
N VAL A 112 -3.11 5.98 -7.92
CA VAL A 112 -1.67 5.80 -7.73
C VAL A 112 -0.91 6.41 -8.91
N LYS A 113 -1.30 6.10 -10.15
CA LYS A 113 -0.67 6.65 -11.36
C LYS A 113 -0.71 8.17 -11.41
N LEU A 114 -1.86 8.76 -11.09
CA LEU A 114 -2.00 10.22 -11.03
C LEU A 114 -1.12 10.84 -9.96
N ALA A 115 -1.01 10.22 -8.78
CA ALA A 115 -0.18 10.71 -7.70
C ALA A 115 1.32 10.64 -8.04
N ILE A 116 1.77 9.51 -8.62
CA ILE A 116 3.19 9.24 -8.86
C ILE A 116 3.70 9.90 -10.15
N ALA A 117 2.95 9.79 -11.24
CA ALA A 117 3.39 10.22 -12.58
C ALA A 117 2.65 11.46 -13.10
N ALA A 118 1.75 12.05 -12.32
CA ALA A 118 0.85 13.12 -12.74
C ALA A 118 0.04 12.77 -14.02
N ASN A 119 -0.05 11.50 -14.38
CA ASN A 119 -0.70 10.99 -15.58
C ASN A 119 -1.35 9.63 -15.30
N GLY A 120 -2.67 9.54 -15.32
CA GLY A 120 -3.43 8.30 -15.11
C GLY A 120 -3.21 7.22 -16.19
N ALA A 121 -2.70 7.61 -17.38
CA ALA A 121 -2.33 6.69 -18.45
C ALA A 121 -0.89 6.15 -18.35
N ALA A 122 -0.14 6.50 -17.28
CA ALA A 122 1.23 6.06 -17.09
C ALA A 122 1.34 4.53 -17.12
N GLY A 123 2.33 4.03 -17.85
CA GLY A 123 2.66 2.61 -17.87
C GLY A 123 3.36 2.15 -16.57
N LYS A 124 3.39 0.83 -16.32
CA LYS A 124 4.05 0.27 -15.13
C LYS A 124 5.52 0.69 -15.03
N SER A 125 6.29 0.59 -16.10
CA SER A 125 7.70 1.00 -16.12
C SER A 125 7.91 2.47 -15.75
N GLN A 126 7.00 3.34 -16.15
CA GLN A 126 7.04 4.77 -15.81
C GLN A 126 6.79 4.98 -14.31
N VAL A 127 5.83 4.29 -13.73
CA VAL A 127 5.55 4.34 -12.27
C VAL A 127 6.77 3.84 -11.49
N GLN A 128 7.36 2.71 -11.88
CA GLN A 128 8.56 2.16 -11.26
C GLN A 128 9.75 3.14 -11.31
N ALA A 129 10.02 3.74 -12.47
CA ALA A 129 11.08 4.73 -12.62
C ALA A 129 10.85 5.96 -11.74
N MET A 130 9.60 6.43 -11.67
CA MET A 130 9.26 7.57 -10.83
C MET A 130 9.39 7.27 -9.34
N VAL A 131 8.95 6.10 -8.88
CA VAL A 131 9.15 5.65 -7.49
C VAL A 131 10.63 5.58 -7.13
N THR A 132 11.44 4.96 -7.99
CA THR A 132 12.90 4.89 -7.81
C THR A 132 13.51 6.29 -7.64
N ARG A 133 13.10 7.23 -8.49
CA ARG A 133 13.59 8.62 -8.43
C ARG A 133 13.10 9.38 -7.19
N VAL A 134 11.80 9.28 -6.85
CA VAL A 134 11.19 9.98 -5.70
C VAL A 134 11.83 9.54 -4.39
N LEU A 135 12.05 8.24 -4.24
CA LEU A 135 12.63 7.64 -3.05
C LEU A 135 14.16 7.58 -3.09
N ARG A 136 14.79 8.04 -4.20
CA ARG A 136 16.25 8.04 -4.42
C ARG A 136 16.87 6.66 -4.19
N LEU A 137 16.23 5.62 -4.71
CA LEU A 137 16.73 4.26 -4.60
C LEU A 137 17.97 4.09 -5.49
N SER A 138 18.93 3.29 -5.02
CA SER A 138 20.16 2.98 -5.77
C SER A 138 19.90 2.11 -6.99
N GLU A 139 18.85 1.30 -6.94
CA GLU A 139 18.44 0.40 -8.01
C GLU A 139 16.90 0.31 -8.07
N GLN A 140 16.40 -0.14 -9.21
CA GLN A 140 14.96 -0.31 -9.40
C GLN A 140 14.47 -1.56 -8.66
N PRO A 141 13.46 -1.43 -7.76
CA PRO A 141 12.91 -2.57 -7.05
C PRO A 141 12.13 -3.51 -7.98
N PRO A 142 11.92 -4.78 -7.56
CA PRO A 142 11.01 -5.69 -8.26
C PRO A 142 9.62 -5.06 -8.49
N PRO A 143 8.91 -5.43 -9.57
CA PRO A 143 7.63 -4.81 -9.93
C PRO A 143 6.62 -4.72 -8.79
N ASP A 144 6.35 -5.83 -8.08
CA ASP A 144 5.37 -5.86 -7.00
C ASP A 144 5.79 -4.98 -5.80
N ALA A 145 7.09 -4.94 -5.50
CA ALA A 145 7.64 -4.05 -4.48
C ALA A 145 7.55 -2.58 -4.89
N ALA A 146 7.75 -2.27 -6.17
CA ALA A 146 7.60 -0.91 -6.70
C ALA A 146 6.15 -0.44 -6.65
N ASP A 147 5.18 -1.31 -6.97
CA ASP A 147 3.75 -1.03 -6.90
C ASP A 147 3.35 -0.77 -5.43
N ALA A 148 3.86 -1.57 -4.48
CA ALA A 148 3.65 -1.36 -3.05
C ALA A 148 4.28 -0.04 -2.53
N LEU A 149 5.49 0.30 -2.94
CA LEU A 149 6.11 1.59 -2.64
C LEU A 149 5.29 2.76 -3.21
N ALA A 150 4.76 2.61 -4.43
CA ALA A 150 3.90 3.62 -5.05
C ALA A 150 2.63 3.89 -4.23
N LEU A 151 2.02 2.84 -3.67
CA LEU A 151 0.86 2.95 -2.77
C LEU A 151 1.21 3.76 -1.50
N ALA A 152 2.33 3.47 -0.86
CA ALA A 152 2.79 4.18 0.34
C ALA A 152 3.09 5.65 0.04
N VAL A 153 3.78 5.95 -1.08
CA VAL A 153 4.06 7.32 -1.53
C VAL A 153 2.75 8.07 -1.84
N CYS A 154 1.83 7.44 -2.57
CA CYS A 154 0.52 8.00 -2.87
C CYS A 154 -0.24 8.38 -1.58
N HIS A 155 -0.22 7.51 -0.57
CA HIS A 155 -0.83 7.77 0.73
C HIS A 155 -0.23 9.01 1.40
N LEU A 156 1.10 9.07 1.51
CA LEU A 156 1.80 10.17 2.16
C LEU A 156 1.58 11.53 1.47
N TRP A 157 1.43 11.55 0.15
CA TRP A 157 1.15 12.78 -0.59
C TRP A 157 -0.31 13.22 -0.50
N ARG A 158 -1.25 12.28 -0.42
CA ARG A 158 -2.69 12.60 -0.41
C ARG A 158 -3.27 12.85 0.98
N THR A 159 -2.65 12.36 2.04
CA THR A 159 -3.14 12.51 3.41
C THR A 159 -3.31 13.98 3.82
N PRO A 160 -2.34 14.90 3.61
CA PRO A 160 -2.51 16.31 3.98
C PRO A 160 -3.70 16.98 3.29
N LEU A 161 -3.93 16.63 2.01
CA LEU A 161 -5.05 17.17 1.25
C LEU A 161 -6.40 16.64 1.78
N ARG A 162 -6.49 15.33 2.07
CA ARG A 162 -7.69 14.74 2.66
C ARG A 162 -8.04 15.33 4.02
N GLU A 163 -7.05 15.53 4.87
CA GLU A 163 -7.25 16.18 6.19
C GLU A 163 -7.69 17.64 6.06
N SER A 164 -7.15 18.37 5.09
CA SER A 164 -7.56 19.75 4.81
C SER A 164 -9.00 19.84 4.32
N VAL A 165 -9.38 18.94 3.41
CA VAL A 165 -10.77 18.85 2.92
C VAL A 165 -11.72 18.44 4.05
N ALA A 166 -11.38 17.43 4.85
CA ALA A 166 -12.20 17.00 5.97
C ALA A 166 -12.43 18.12 7.00
N ARG A 167 -11.39 18.91 7.32
CA ARG A 167 -11.49 20.08 8.19
C ARG A 167 -12.37 21.17 7.61
N ALA A 168 -12.26 21.44 6.30
CA ALA A 168 -13.09 22.43 5.62
C ALA A 168 -14.58 22.02 5.62
N VAL A 169 -14.89 20.75 5.35
CA VAL A 169 -16.25 20.21 5.38
C VAL A 169 -16.85 20.27 6.79
N ALA A 170 -16.07 19.91 7.83
CA ALA A 170 -16.52 20.00 9.22
C ALA A 170 -16.84 21.45 9.63
N ALA A 171 -16.03 22.41 9.20
CA ALA A 171 -16.24 23.84 9.49
C ALA A 171 -17.50 24.42 8.79
N THR A 172 -17.88 23.88 7.61
CA THR A 172 -19.08 24.32 6.88
C THR A 172 -20.36 23.64 7.37
N GLY A 173 -20.27 22.49 8.04
CA GLY A 173 -21.41 21.76 8.61
C GLY A 173 -21.95 22.38 9.91
N ASP A 174 -21.15 23.10 10.68
CA ASP A 174 -21.52 23.70 11.97
C ASP A 174 -22.32 25.01 11.86
N HIS A 175 -22.56 25.52 10.64
CA HIS A 175 -23.35 26.75 10.38
C HIS A 175 -24.80 26.48 9.97
N ARG A 176 -25.30 25.25 10.14
CA ARG A 176 -26.70 24.88 9.79
C ARG A 176 -27.49 24.30 10.98
N SER A 177 -27.30 24.85 12.17
CA SER A 177 -28.16 24.58 13.33
C SER A 177 -28.77 25.88 13.80
#